data_3a3cc98c329fcf308f9807ad59179667
#
_entry.id   3a3cc98c329fcf308f9807ad59179667
#
_cell.length_a   1.000
_cell.length_b   1.000
_cell.length_c   1.000
_cell.angle_alpha   90.00
_cell.angle_beta   90.00
_cell.angle_gamma   90.00
#
_symmetry.space_group_name_H-M   'P 1'
#
loop_
_entity.id
_entity.type
_entity.pdbx_description
1 polymer ?
#
loop_
_entity_poly.entity_id
_entity_poly.type
_entity_poly.pdbx_seq_one_letter_code
_entity_poly.pdbx_strand_id
1 'polypeptide(L)'
;MLLTLLTSLTLLLGSALGVVTQVGTACTVTPLSSDSSASGTIDDTSQILAAFKSCGKDGSISFSDGIYHINQVMDITLTNCDVVLRGTWIWSTDIQYWLSHSISVVYAGRSTAWRIGGDNFSIRGEGVVFDGNGQKWYDQNKNQGNQNGRPISFTLWNAKNALVDGITWRQVQFWHTFIAHSQNITMTNLDMNATSNSQYKTVNTDGTDTWNSKDIVISNWTVTCGDDCISIKGNSSNVHVSNVVCHESGGMCVGSIGKDAGTPDFVDDIVFDNITLIHSSNAAWIKTYPSGGGHVRNVLFKNIQFTDVNQPIYISPCIYSYSNCDASRLQISDVRWENISGTARYNVGAGIHCSAAAVCQNLTFENIDIKQKSGAAVEYLCSNIANQKTSGLACTGSCPGNQPQQLNHN
;
A
#
# COMPACT_ATOMS: atom_id res chain seq x y z
N MET A 1 -16.61 -76.91 -3.49
CA MET A 1 -16.61 -75.99 -2.33
C MET A 1 -15.85 -74.74 -2.69
N LEU A 2 -16.57 -73.76 -3.27
CA LEU A 2 -16.00 -72.52 -3.73
C LEU A 2 -16.43 -71.44 -2.75
N LEU A 3 -15.48 -70.83 -2.03
CA LEU A 3 -15.71 -69.72 -1.11
C LEU A 3 -15.60 -68.41 -1.89
N THR A 4 -16.71 -67.75 -2.08
CA THR A 4 -16.77 -66.37 -2.64
C THR A 4 -16.58 -65.40 -1.49
N LEU A 5 -15.44 -64.67 -1.53
CA LEU A 5 -15.22 -63.49 -0.69
C LEU A 5 -15.99 -62.31 -1.31
N LEU A 6 -17.03 -61.85 -0.63
CA LEU A 6 -17.63 -60.55 -0.87
C LEU A 6 -16.77 -59.49 -0.14
N THR A 7 -16.05 -58.66 -0.88
CA THR A 7 -15.47 -57.43 -0.36
C THR A 7 -16.53 -56.35 -0.42
N SER A 8 -17.05 -55.96 0.72
CA SER A 8 -17.93 -54.80 0.88
C SER A 8 -17.09 -53.52 0.74
N LEU A 9 -17.30 -52.82 -0.39
CA LEU A 9 -16.80 -51.47 -0.62
C LEU A 9 -17.72 -50.50 0.13
N THR A 10 -17.36 -50.10 1.34
CA THR A 10 -18.02 -49.02 2.05
C THR A 10 -17.59 -47.70 1.40
N LEU A 11 -18.48 -47.11 0.58
CA LEU A 11 -18.38 -45.71 0.21
C LEU A 11 -18.60 -44.87 1.48
N LEU A 12 -17.54 -44.36 2.06
CA LEU A 12 -17.62 -43.25 3.00
C LEU A 12 -17.92 -41.97 2.18
N LEU A 13 -19.21 -41.60 2.14
CA LEU A 13 -19.62 -40.22 1.84
C LEU A 13 -19.23 -39.37 3.04
N GLY A 14 -17.94 -39.04 3.16
CA GLY A 14 -17.46 -38.00 4.04
C GLY A 14 -17.83 -36.67 3.43
N SER A 15 -18.68 -35.87 4.07
CA SER A 15 -18.71 -34.43 3.91
C SER A 15 -17.25 -33.96 4.04
N ALA A 16 -16.70 -33.32 3.00
CA ALA A 16 -15.35 -32.82 3.02
C ALA A 16 -15.28 -31.64 4.04
N LEU A 17 -15.04 -31.97 5.28
CA LEU A 17 -14.52 -31.06 6.28
C LEU A 17 -13.13 -30.67 5.79
N GLY A 18 -12.79 -29.38 5.83
CA GLY A 18 -11.52 -28.86 5.40
C GLY A 18 -10.36 -29.66 5.98
N VAL A 19 -9.40 -29.98 5.15
CA VAL A 19 -8.28 -30.85 5.53
C VAL A 19 -7.00 -30.28 4.97
N VAL A 20 -5.99 -30.22 5.80
CA VAL A 20 -4.61 -30.10 5.33
C VAL A 20 -4.12 -31.48 4.93
N THR A 21 -3.91 -31.69 3.65
CA THR A 21 -3.26 -32.90 3.14
C THR A 21 -1.79 -32.63 2.93
N GLN A 22 -0.92 -33.44 3.52
CA GLN A 22 0.53 -33.29 3.39
C GLN A 22 1.14 -34.50 2.70
N VAL A 23 1.98 -34.25 1.69
CA VAL A 23 2.80 -35.25 1.01
C VAL A 23 4.24 -34.75 0.97
N GLY A 24 5.12 -35.33 1.77
CA GLY A 24 6.48 -34.82 1.93
C GLY A 24 6.47 -33.41 2.56
N THR A 25 7.05 -32.44 1.84
CA THR A 25 7.07 -31.01 2.22
C THR A 25 5.99 -30.19 1.48
N ALA A 26 5.07 -30.83 0.77
CA ALA A 26 3.96 -30.18 0.09
C ALA A 26 2.66 -30.32 0.86
N CYS A 27 1.99 -29.19 1.12
CA CYS A 27 0.67 -29.15 1.76
C CYS A 27 -0.38 -28.67 0.77
N THR A 28 -1.58 -29.29 0.82
CA THR A 28 -2.78 -28.78 0.16
C THR A 28 -3.82 -28.47 1.22
N VAL A 29 -4.40 -27.28 1.15
CA VAL A 29 -5.43 -26.81 2.08
C VAL A 29 -6.75 -26.68 1.35
N THR A 30 -7.82 -27.29 1.91
CA THR A 30 -9.20 -27.11 1.43
C THR A 30 -10.02 -26.38 2.50
N PRO A 31 -10.96 -25.48 2.12
CA PRO A 31 -11.72 -24.73 3.11
C PRO A 31 -12.70 -25.62 3.89
N LEU A 32 -13.01 -25.19 5.11
CA LEU A 32 -13.98 -25.89 6.00
C LEU A 32 -15.42 -25.80 5.52
N SER A 33 -15.75 -24.78 4.72
CA SER A 33 -17.09 -24.57 4.18
C SER A 33 -17.01 -23.80 2.86
N SER A 34 -18.02 -23.99 2.02
CA SER A 34 -18.24 -23.18 0.82
C SER A 34 -19.30 -22.09 1.02
N ASP A 35 -19.81 -21.89 2.22
CA ASP A 35 -20.84 -20.91 2.53
C ASP A 35 -20.22 -19.56 2.93
N SER A 36 -20.38 -18.54 2.09
CA SER A 36 -19.86 -17.19 2.36
C SER A 36 -20.54 -16.50 3.54
N SER A 37 -21.75 -16.91 3.92
CA SER A 37 -22.47 -16.36 5.06
C SER A 37 -21.96 -16.86 6.40
N ALA A 38 -21.10 -17.89 6.41
CA ALA A 38 -20.56 -18.51 7.61
C ALA A 38 -19.41 -17.67 8.26
N SER A 39 -19.11 -16.50 7.74
CA SER A 39 -18.09 -15.59 8.31
C SER A 39 -18.38 -15.29 9.79
N GLY A 40 -17.38 -15.55 10.64
CA GLY A 40 -17.52 -15.43 12.11
C GLY A 40 -17.99 -16.69 12.83
N THR A 41 -18.54 -17.69 12.13
CA THR A 41 -18.94 -18.98 12.71
C THR A 41 -18.01 -20.13 12.33
N ILE A 42 -17.41 -20.06 11.15
CA ILE A 42 -16.36 -20.98 10.66
C ILE A 42 -15.04 -20.22 10.68
N ASP A 43 -13.97 -20.88 11.02
CA ASP A 43 -12.63 -20.30 11.09
C ASP A 43 -11.58 -21.24 10.48
N ASP A 44 -11.13 -20.90 9.29
CA ASP A 44 -10.07 -21.63 8.58
C ASP A 44 -8.67 -21.27 9.08
N THR A 45 -8.51 -20.25 9.91
CA THR A 45 -7.21 -19.74 10.31
C THR A 45 -6.31 -20.81 10.91
N SER A 46 -6.88 -21.68 11.77
CA SER A 46 -6.09 -22.71 12.43
C SER A 46 -5.49 -23.74 11.47
N GLN A 47 -6.24 -24.18 10.46
CA GLN A 47 -5.72 -25.12 9.46
C GLN A 47 -4.73 -24.43 8.49
N ILE A 48 -4.98 -23.17 8.16
CA ILE A 48 -4.06 -22.36 7.36
C ILE A 48 -2.71 -22.25 8.08
N LEU A 49 -2.71 -21.86 9.34
CA LEU A 49 -1.50 -21.78 10.16
C LEU A 49 -0.79 -23.13 10.31
N ALA A 50 -1.54 -24.24 10.43
CA ALA A 50 -0.98 -25.58 10.48
C ALA A 50 -0.25 -25.94 9.19
N ALA A 51 -0.80 -25.61 8.02
CA ALA A 51 -0.15 -25.83 6.73
C ALA A 51 1.15 -25.01 6.60
N PHE A 52 1.12 -23.73 6.96
CA PHE A 52 2.32 -22.88 6.96
C PHE A 52 3.39 -23.40 7.92
N LYS A 53 3.00 -23.89 9.09
CA LYS A 53 3.94 -24.47 10.07
C LYS A 53 4.59 -25.76 9.55
N SER A 54 3.83 -26.59 8.84
CA SER A 54 4.30 -27.91 8.38
C SER A 54 5.09 -27.86 7.09
N CYS A 55 4.72 -26.99 6.15
CA CYS A 55 5.25 -26.93 4.79
C CYS A 55 5.89 -25.58 4.43
N GLY A 56 5.93 -24.62 5.34
CA GLY A 56 6.48 -23.28 5.07
C GLY A 56 8.01 -23.21 5.03
N LYS A 57 8.70 -24.33 5.23
CA LYS A 57 10.15 -24.43 5.11
C LYS A 57 10.52 -25.54 4.14
N ASP A 58 11.34 -25.18 3.13
CA ASP A 58 11.84 -26.10 2.10
C ASP A 58 10.70 -26.90 1.43
N GLY A 59 9.55 -26.21 1.18
CA GLY A 59 8.32 -26.88 0.74
C GLY A 59 7.42 -26.02 -0.14
N SER A 60 6.18 -26.49 -0.27
CA SER A 60 5.14 -25.78 -1.01
C SER A 60 3.78 -25.90 -0.36
N ILE A 61 2.95 -24.87 -0.54
CA ILE A 61 1.60 -24.84 0.01
C ILE A 61 0.65 -24.41 -1.09
N SER A 62 -0.38 -25.18 -1.35
CA SER A 62 -1.42 -24.84 -2.31
C SER A 62 -2.80 -24.82 -1.63
N PHE A 63 -3.57 -23.77 -1.95
CA PHE A 63 -4.94 -23.63 -1.50
C PHE A 63 -5.89 -23.99 -2.64
N SER A 64 -6.89 -24.82 -2.35
CA SER A 64 -7.93 -25.17 -3.32
C SER A 64 -8.88 -23.99 -3.54
N ASP A 65 -9.64 -24.02 -4.63
CA ASP A 65 -10.76 -23.10 -4.78
C ASP A 65 -11.80 -23.30 -3.67
N GLY A 66 -12.44 -22.20 -3.26
CA GLY A 66 -13.47 -22.22 -2.23
C GLY A 66 -13.44 -20.95 -1.38
N ILE A 67 -14.11 -20.96 -0.25
CA ILE A 67 -14.24 -19.81 0.65
C ILE A 67 -13.51 -20.11 1.96
N TYR A 68 -12.51 -19.32 2.27
CA TYR A 68 -11.73 -19.38 3.51
C TYR A 68 -12.17 -18.27 4.46
N HIS A 69 -12.57 -18.61 5.66
CA HIS A 69 -12.96 -17.66 6.70
C HIS A 69 -11.79 -17.37 7.63
N ILE A 70 -11.40 -16.11 7.73
CA ILE A 70 -10.24 -15.65 8.50
C ILE A 70 -10.74 -14.88 9.72
N ASN A 71 -10.71 -15.53 10.87
CA ASN A 71 -11.21 -14.93 12.10
C ASN A 71 -10.12 -14.59 13.12
N GLN A 72 -8.87 -14.95 12.84
CA GLN A 72 -7.73 -14.69 13.71
C GLN A 72 -6.55 -14.09 12.95
N VAL A 73 -5.66 -13.44 13.68
CA VAL A 73 -4.40 -12.94 13.15
C VAL A 73 -3.48 -14.06 12.70
N MET A 74 -2.70 -13.80 11.67
CA MET A 74 -1.71 -14.75 11.16
C MET A 74 -0.32 -14.15 11.18
N ASP A 75 0.64 -14.85 11.82
CA ASP A 75 2.05 -14.49 11.88
C ASP A 75 2.89 -15.66 11.35
N ILE A 76 3.51 -15.48 10.19
CA ILE A 76 4.05 -16.57 9.40
C ILE A 76 5.49 -16.26 8.99
N THR A 77 6.35 -17.28 9.06
CA THR A 77 7.71 -17.22 8.51
C THR A 77 7.88 -18.32 7.47
N LEU A 78 8.35 -17.94 6.29
CA LEU A 78 8.62 -18.84 5.17
C LEU A 78 10.12 -18.91 4.87
N THR A 79 10.59 -20.07 4.44
CA THR A 79 11.96 -20.23 3.94
C THR A 79 11.97 -21.23 2.80
N ASN A 80 12.51 -20.84 1.64
CA ASN A 80 12.53 -21.69 0.45
C ASN A 80 11.13 -22.29 0.17
N CYS A 81 10.10 -21.47 0.07
CA CYS A 81 8.73 -21.94 0.03
C CYS A 81 7.92 -21.28 -1.08
N ASP A 82 7.20 -22.08 -1.85
CA ASP A 82 6.25 -21.60 -2.84
C ASP A 82 4.82 -21.75 -2.32
N VAL A 83 4.05 -20.66 -2.36
CA VAL A 83 2.64 -20.62 -1.94
C VAL A 83 1.75 -20.26 -3.11
N VAL A 84 0.74 -21.07 -3.39
CA VAL A 84 -0.30 -20.80 -4.39
C VAL A 84 -1.63 -20.61 -3.70
N LEU A 85 -2.18 -19.40 -3.86
CA LEU A 85 -3.46 -19.00 -3.26
C LEU A 85 -4.58 -19.05 -4.30
N ARG A 86 -5.70 -19.65 -3.93
CA ARG A 86 -6.95 -19.68 -4.72
C ARG A 86 -8.14 -19.39 -3.83
N GLY A 87 -9.30 -19.23 -4.46
CA GLY A 87 -10.57 -19.01 -3.78
C GLY A 87 -10.75 -17.62 -3.19
N THR A 88 -11.73 -17.46 -2.33
CA THR A 88 -12.05 -16.18 -1.67
C THR A 88 -11.74 -16.30 -0.19
N TRP A 89 -10.91 -15.40 0.32
CA TRP A 89 -10.53 -15.29 1.72
C TRP A 89 -11.29 -14.13 2.35
N ILE A 90 -12.15 -14.43 3.33
CA ILE A 90 -13.05 -13.44 3.94
C ILE A 90 -12.65 -13.21 5.39
N TRP A 91 -12.24 -11.99 5.71
CA TRP A 91 -11.93 -11.58 7.09
C TRP A 91 -13.22 -11.32 7.86
N SER A 92 -13.26 -11.78 9.11
CA SER A 92 -14.43 -11.59 9.99
C SER A 92 -14.69 -10.12 10.27
N THR A 93 -15.95 -9.81 10.57
CA THR A 93 -16.39 -8.47 10.98
C THR A 93 -16.34 -8.24 12.49
N ASP A 94 -15.66 -9.12 13.24
CA ASP A 94 -15.44 -8.93 14.68
C ASP A 94 -14.39 -7.83 14.93
N ILE A 95 -14.84 -6.58 14.84
CA ILE A 95 -13.99 -5.42 15.00
C ILE A 95 -13.30 -5.39 16.37
N GLN A 96 -13.97 -5.85 17.43
CA GLN A 96 -13.39 -5.85 18.78
C GLN A 96 -12.23 -6.84 18.88
N TYR A 97 -12.36 -8.01 18.27
CA TYR A 97 -11.25 -8.95 18.17
C TYR A 97 -10.06 -8.31 17.46
N TRP A 98 -10.27 -7.75 16.27
CA TRP A 98 -9.19 -7.17 15.47
C TRP A 98 -8.50 -6.01 16.18
N LEU A 99 -9.24 -5.09 16.81
CA LEU A 99 -8.67 -3.97 17.55
C LEU A 99 -7.77 -4.41 18.72
N SER A 100 -8.06 -5.57 19.32
CA SER A 100 -7.34 -6.06 20.49
C SER A 100 -6.23 -7.08 20.19
N HIS A 101 -6.29 -7.76 19.04
CA HIS A 101 -5.37 -8.86 18.71
C HIS A 101 -4.48 -8.60 17.49
N SER A 102 -4.74 -7.55 16.71
CA SER A 102 -3.90 -7.25 15.54
C SER A 102 -2.44 -7.07 15.92
N ILE A 103 -1.55 -7.61 15.09
CA ILE A 103 -0.12 -7.71 15.38
C ILE A 103 0.53 -6.35 15.16
N SER A 104 1.21 -5.80 16.16
CA SER A 104 1.94 -4.54 16.05
C SER A 104 3.05 -4.63 14.99
N VAL A 105 3.12 -3.60 14.14
CA VAL A 105 4.22 -3.42 13.18
C VAL A 105 5.19 -2.31 13.60
N VAL A 106 5.10 -1.85 14.84
CA VAL A 106 5.97 -0.85 15.47
C VAL A 106 5.98 0.52 14.77
N TYR A 107 5.59 0.60 13.50
CA TYR A 107 5.51 1.84 12.75
C TYR A 107 4.28 2.65 13.14
N ALA A 108 4.48 3.86 13.65
CA ALA A 108 3.42 4.85 13.95
C ALA A 108 2.20 4.30 14.72
N GLY A 109 2.38 3.27 15.56
CA GLY A 109 1.30 2.61 16.30
C GLY A 109 0.36 1.77 15.42
N ARG A 110 0.82 1.32 14.25
CA ARG A 110 0.03 0.49 13.32
C ARG A 110 0.10 -0.99 13.68
N SER A 111 -0.91 -1.71 13.22
CA SER A 111 -1.04 -3.16 13.41
C SER A 111 -1.50 -3.83 12.11
N THR A 112 -1.34 -5.13 12.01
CA THR A 112 -1.70 -5.91 10.82
C THR A 112 -2.50 -7.17 11.19
N ALA A 113 -3.34 -7.62 10.28
CA ALA A 113 -4.09 -8.87 10.42
C ALA A 113 -3.23 -10.08 10.02
N TRP A 114 -2.45 -9.93 8.95
CA TRP A 114 -1.58 -10.98 8.44
C TRP A 114 -0.16 -10.45 8.26
N ARG A 115 0.78 -10.98 9.03
CA ARG A 115 2.20 -10.69 8.93
C ARG A 115 2.91 -11.92 8.37
N ILE A 116 3.72 -11.71 7.34
CA ILE A 116 4.51 -12.77 6.71
C ILE A 116 5.92 -12.28 6.43
N GLY A 117 6.90 -13.11 6.74
CA GLY A 117 8.31 -12.81 6.52
C GLY A 117 9.12 -14.05 6.23
N GLY A 118 10.45 -13.90 6.26
CA GLY A 118 11.39 -14.97 6.00
C GLY A 118 12.24 -14.76 4.75
N ASP A 119 12.74 -15.82 4.13
CA ASP A 119 13.71 -15.71 3.05
C ASP A 119 13.41 -16.69 1.90
N ASN A 120 13.57 -16.21 0.67
CA ASN A 120 13.41 -17.00 -0.56
C ASN A 120 12.04 -17.68 -0.65
N PHE A 121 10.98 -16.89 -0.83
CA PHE A 121 9.63 -17.44 -0.97
C PHE A 121 8.82 -16.71 -2.05
N SER A 122 7.79 -17.40 -2.55
CA SER A 122 6.82 -16.81 -3.45
C SER A 122 5.38 -17.03 -2.95
N ILE A 123 4.53 -16.02 -3.16
CA ILE A 123 3.09 -16.08 -2.93
C ILE A 123 2.42 -15.69 -4.24
N ARG A 124 1.77 -16.66 -4.89
CA ARG A 124 1.08 -16.44 -6.15
C ARG A 124 -0.42 -16.65 -6.00
N GLY A 125 -1.16 -15.68 -6.44
CA GLY A 125 -2.61 -15.75 -6.56
C GLY A 125 -3.01 -16.30 -7.91
N GLU A 126 -3.74 -17.40 -7.91
CA GLU A 126 -4.38 -17.94 -9.10
C GLU A 126 -5.89 -17.70 -8.98
N GLY A 127 -6.30 -16.45 -9.22
CA GLY A 127 -7.69 -16.02 -9.06
C GLY A 127 -8.13 -15.77 -7.62
N VAL A 128 -7.21 -15.66 -6.68
CA VAL A 128 -7.53 -15.41 -5.26
C VAL A 128 -8.11 -14.02 -5.06
N VAL A 129 -9.11 -13.93 -4.19
CA VAL A 129 -9.70 -12.68 -3.73
C VAL A 129 -9.61 -12.59 -2.21
N PHE A 130 -9.03 -11.53 -1.69
CA PHE A 130 -9.03 -11.19 -0.28
C PHE A 130 -10.11 -10.13 -0.02
N ASP A 131 -11.16 -10.50 0.74
CA ASP A 131 -12.24 -9.60 1.15
C ASP A 131 -12.11 -9.25 2.64
N GLY A 132 -11.72 -8.01 2.88
CA GLY A 132 -11.52 -7.49 4.24
C GLY A 132 -12.79 -7.10 4.96
N ASN A 133 -13.99 -7.23 4.35
CA ASN A 133 -15.26 -6.74 4.90
C ASN A 133 -15.20 -5.27 5.36
N GLY A 134 -14.46 -4.44 4.62
CA GLY A 134 -14.09 -3.07 4.98
C GLY A 134 -15.27 -2.14 5.21
N GLN A 135 -16.43 -2.39 4.59
CA GLN A 135 -17.62 -1.54 4.79
C GLN A 135 -17.99 -1.39 6.26
N LYS A 136 -17.87 -2.47 7.06
CA LYS A 136 -18.11 -2.40 8.52
C LYS A 136 -17.14 -1.45 9.23
N TRP A 137 -15.90 -1.41 8.78
CA TRP A 137 -14.87 -0.50 9.29
C TRP A 137 -15.15 0.95 8.90
N TYR A 138 -15.53 1.20 7.65
CA TYR A 138 -15.84 2.56 7.16
C TYR A 138 -17.03 3.15 7.92
N ASP A 139 -18.08 2.36 8.13
CA ASP A 139 -19.27 2.77 8.88
C ASP A 139 -18.98 3.01 10.36
N GLN A 140 -18.09 2.23 10.97
CA GLN A 140 -17.68 2.43 12.35
C GLN A 140 -16.77 3.64 12.51
N ASN A 141 -15.81 3.84 11.61
CA ASN A 141 -14.81 4.90 11.71
C ASN A 141 -15.40 6.29 11.42
N LYS A 142 -16.49 6.38 10.68
CA LYS A 142 -17.21 7.64 10.39
C LYS A 142 -16.28 8.75 9.90
N ASN A 143 -15.44 8.45 8.91
CA ASN A 143 -14.38 9.31 8.36
C ASN A 143 -13.21 9.61 9.33
N GLN A 144 -13.14 8.98 10.47
CA GLN A 144 -11.97 9.08 11.35
C GLN A 144 -10.90 8.09 10.90
N GLY A 145 -9.68 8.59 10.75
CA GLY A 145 -8.55 7.76 10.35
C GLY A 145 -7.76 7.22 11.56
N ASN A 146 -6.78 6.39 11.27
CA ASN A 146 -5.70 6.02 12.17
C ASN A 146 -6.11 5.42 13.53
N GLN A 147 -7.21 4.66 13.57
CA GLN A 147 -7.65 3.98 14.77
C GLN A 147 -6.60 2.94 15.22
N ASN A 148 -6.19 2.98 16.49
CA ASN A 148 -5.25 1.99 17.04
C ASN A 148 -5.84 0.57 16.97
N GLY A 149 -5.04 -0.40 16.53
CA GLY A 149 -5.45 -1.79 16.36
C GLY A 149 -6.25 -2.07 15.09
N ARG A 150 -6.68 -1.06 14.31
CA ARG A 150 -7.28 -1.27 12.99
C ARG A 150 -6.23 -1.93 12.08
N PRO A 151 -6.48 -3.13 11.54
CA PRO A 151 -5.41 -3.91 10.92
C PRO A 151 -5.14 -3.53 9.47
N ILE A 152 -3.87 -3.39 9.13
CA ILE A 152 -3.39 -3.53 7.76
C ILE A 152 -3.73 -4.94 7.30
N SER A 153 -4.19 -5.10 6.07
CA SER A 153 -4.64 -6.41 5.58
C SER A 153 -3.48 -7.41 5.50
N PHE A 154 -2.36 -6.99 4.89
CA PHE A 154 -1.21 -7.85 4.62
C PHE A 154 0.10 -7.11 4.83
N THR A 155 1.04 -7.68 5.58
CA THR A 155 2.35 -7.08 5.83
C THR A 155 3.49 -8.03 5.51
N LEU A 156 4.38 -7.62 4.62
CA LEU A 156 5.71 -8.22 4.49
C LEU A 156 6.62 -7.66 5.59
N TRP A 157 7.07 -8.52 6.49
CA TRP A 157 7.85 -8.15 7.66
C TRP A 157 9.13 -8.96 7.77
N ASN A 158 10.29 -8.30 7.74
CA ASN A 158 11.58 -8.99 7.69
C ASN A 158 11.67 -10.00 6.52
N ALA A 159 11.01 -9.70 5.41
CA ALA A 159 11.01 -10.54 4.22
C ALA A 159 12.25 -10.26 3.37
N LYS A 160 12.87 -11.31 2.83
CA LYS A 160 13.97 -11.22 1.87
C LYS A 160 13.71 -12.12 0.67
N ASN A 161 14.14 -11.65 -0.51
CA ASN A 161 14.02 -12.45 -1.74
C ASN A 161 12.60 -12.99 -1.95
N ALA A 162 11.60 -12.11 -1.87
CA ALA A 162 10.20 -12.51 -1.89
C ALA A 162 9.46 -11.98 -3.12
N LEU A 163 8.58 -12.81 -3.65
CA LEU A 163 7.64 -12.48 -4.71
C LEU A 163 6.20 -12.56 -4.19
N VAL A 164 5.41 -11.52 -4.46
CA VAL A 164 3.95 -11.53 -4.31
C VAL A 164 3.35 -11.19 -5.68
N ASP A 165 2.52 -12.06 -6.22
CA ASP A 165 2.03 -11.97 -7.58
C ASP A 165 0.56 -12.37 -7.71
N GLY A 166 -0.22 -11.61 -8.50
CA GLY A 166 -1.54 -12.01 -8.98
C GLY A 166 -2.66 -12.02 -7.92
N ILE A 167 -2.59 -11.18 -6.89
CA ILE A 167 -3.60 -11.16 -5.81
C ILE A 167 -4.58 -10.01 -6.00
N THR A 168 -5.85 -10.28 -5.73
CA THR A 168 -6.93 -9.30 -5.72
C THR A 168 -7.36 -8.98 -4.29
N TRP A 169 -7.36 -7.69 -3.90
CA TRP A 169 -7.93 -7.23 -2.62
C TRP A 169 -9.25 -6.51 -2.84
N ARG A 170 -10.19 -6.77 -1.98
CA ARG A 170 -11.49 -6.08 -1.93
C ARG A 170 -11.77 -5.63 -0.50
N GLN A 171 -12.29 -4.40 -0.37
CA GLN A 171 -12.86 -3.91 0.89
C GLN A 171 -11.94 -4.12 2.11
N VAL A 172 -10.71 -3.63 2.03
CA VAL A 172 -9.76 -3.79 3.13
C VAL A 172 -10.16 -2.99 4.37
N GLN A 173 -9.73 -3.45 5.52
CA GLN A 173 -10.03 -2.82 6.80
C GLN A 173 -9.29 -1.48 6.98
N PHE A 174 -8.03 -1.42 6.52
CA PHE A 174 -7.08 -0.31 6.62
C PHE A 174 -6.21 -0.29 5.36
N TRP A 175 -4.89 -0.09 5.42
CA TRP A 175 -4.00 -0.23 4.27
C TRP A 175 -4.11 -1.63 3.65
N HIS A 176 -4.03 -1.71 2.34
CA HIS A 176 -4.03 -3.01 1.65
C HIS A 176 -2.79 -3.79 2.02
N THR A 177 -1.62 -3.18 1.85
CA THR A 177 -0.34 -3.84 2.12
C THR A 177 0.64 -2.90 2.83
N PHE A 178 1.65 -3.51 3.48
CA PHE A 178 2.78 -2.82 4.08
C PHE A 178 4.06 -3.63 3.91
N ILE A 179 5.14 -2.99 3.50
CA ILE A 179 6.45 -3.62 3.32
C ILE A 179 7.41 -3.00 4.34
N ALA A 180 7.82 -3.77 5.34
CA ALA A 180 8.64 -3.25 6.43
C ALA A 180 9.82 -4.16 6.75
N HIS A 181 10.99 -3.55 7.02
CA HIS A 181 12.24 -4.24 7.32
C HIS A 181 12.64 -5.29 6.28
N SER A 182 12.28 -5.07 5.02
CA SER A 182 12.33 -6.07 3.96
C SER A 182 13.32 -5.69 2.86
N GLN A 183 13.81 -6.68 2.12
CA GLN A 183 14.79 -6.46 1.07
C GLN A 183 14.58 -7.42 -0.10
N ASN A 184 14.82 -6.94 -1.34
CA ASN A 184 14.67 -7.69 -2.58
C ASN A 184 13.25 -8.28 -2.70
N ILE A 185 12.28 -7.37 -2.77
CA ILE A 185 10.86 -7.69 -2.83
C ILE A 185 10.31 -7.33 -4.20
N THR A 186 9.57 -8.23 -4.79
CA THR A 186 8.78 -7.96 -6.00
C THR A 186 7.30 -8.16 -5.68
N MET A 187 6.48 -7.13 -5.94
CA MET A 187 5.02 -7.23 -5.86
C MET A 187 4.44 -6.82 -7.22
N THR A 188 3.75 -7.74 -7.88
CA THR A 188 3.30 -7.51 -9.26
C THR A 188 1.89 -8.06 -9.52
N ASN A 189 1.22 -7.51 -10.56
CA ASN A 189 -0.10 -7.95 -11.00
C ASN A 189 -1.16 -7.92 -9.89
N LEU A 190 -1.26 -6.82 -9.14
CA LEU A 190 -2.19 -6.69 -8.04
C LEU A 190 -3.39 -5.80 -8.39
N ASP A 191 -4.57 -6.21 -7.96
CA ASP A 191 -5.80 -5.44 -8.08
C ASP A 191 -6.37 -5.15 -6.69
N MET A 192 -6.46 -3.88 -6.34
CA MET A 192 -6.87 -3.40 -5.02
C MET A 192 -8.08 -2.47 -5.14
N ASN A 193 -9.17 -2.79 -4.45
CA ASN A 193 -10.36 -1.96 -4.49
C ASN A 193 -11.01 -1.83 -3.10
N ALA A 194 -10.95 -0.62 -2.56
CA ALA A 194 -11.66 -0.18 -1.38
C ALA A 194 -12.63 0.94 -1.75
N THR A 195 -13.91 0.63 -1.83
CA THR A 195 -15.00 1.58 -2.10
C THR A 195 -16.03 1.51 -1.01
N SER A 196 -16.72 2.62 -0.72
CA SER A 196 -17.78 2.66 0.29
C SER A 196 -19.14 2.83 -0.36
N ASN A 197 -20.13 2.08 0.11
CA ASN A 197 -21.53 2.20 -0.30
C ASN A 197 -22.36 3.03 0.69
N SER A 198 -21.74 3.67 1.67
CA SER A 198 -22.38 4.57 2.64
C SER A 198 -21.86 6.00 2.51
N GLN A 199 -22.31 6.90 3.39
CA GLN A 199 -21.82 8.27 3.46
C GLN A 199 -20.37 8.38 4.01
N TYR A 200 -19.81 7.31 4.54
CA TYR A 200 -18.47 7.31 5.13
C TYR A 200 -17.43 6.84 4.13
N LYS A 201 -16.31 7.56 4.10
CA LYS A 201 -15.21 7.31 3.16
C LYS A 201 -14.31 6.15 3.62
N THR A 202 -13.57 5.63 2.67
CA THR A 202 -12.56 4.59 2.87
C THR A 202 -11.23 5.19 3.36
N VAL A 203 -11.25 5.97 4.45
CA VAL A 203 -10.03 6.65 4.97
C VAL A 203 -8.94 5.66 5.32
N ASN A 204 -7.70 6.00 4.97
CA ASN A 204 -6.51 5.18 5.23
C ASN A 204 -6.58 3.77 4.64
N THR A 205 -7.06 3.65 3.41
CA THR A 205 -7.00 2.41 2.65
C THR A 205 -5.90 2.44 1.59
N ASP A 206 -4.73 2.92 1.98
CA ASP A 206 -3.54 3.03 1.12
C ASP A 206 -3.28 1.72 0.35
N GLY A 207 -2.79 1.81 -0.88
CA GLY A 207 -2.43 0.62 -1.65
C GLY A 207 -1.25 -0.09 -1.01
N THR A 208 -0.14 0.62 -0.83
CA THR A 208 1.00 0.13 -0.04
C THR A 208 1.82 1.25 0.55
N ASP A 209 2.41 0.96 1.70
CA ASP A 209 3.46 1.76 2.31
C ASP A 209 4.75 0.95 2.44
N THR A 210 5.91 1.60 2.33
CA THR A 210 7.21 0.97 2.62
C THR A 210 7.84 1.62 3.84
N TRP A 211 8.61 0.88 4.62
CA TRP A 211 9.37 1.42 5.75
C TRP A 211 10.59 0.55 6.07
N ASN A 212 11.75 1.16 6.32
CA ASN A 212 13.00 0.45 6.60
C ASN A 212 13.27 -0.67 5.58
N SER A 213 13.03 -0.43 4.30
CA SER A 213 13.05 -1.48 3.28
C SER A 213 13.80 -1.02 2.04
N LYS A 214 14.37 -1.96 1.29
CA LYS A 214 15.16 -1.65 0.10
C LYS A 214 15.06 -2.70 -1.00
N ASP A 215 15.45 -2.29 -2.21
CA ASP A 215 15.46 -3.16 -3.38
C ASP A 215 14.03 -3.70 -3.65
N ILE A 216 13.08 -2.78 -3.86
CA ILE A 216 11.66 -3.11 -4.02
C ILE A 216 11.21 -2.81 -5.45
N VAL A 217 10.52 -3.76 -6.07
CA VAL A 217 9.87 -3.61 -7.37
C VAL A 217 8.36 -3.78 -7.20
N ILE A 218 7.61 -2.76 -7.62
CA ILE A 218 6.15 -2.74 -7.66
C ILE A 218 5.73 -2.51 -9.10
N SER A 219 4.91 -3.39 -9.67
CA SER A 219 4.51 -3.25 -11.07
C SER A 219 3.14 -3.84 -11.41
N ASN A 220 2.50 -3.25 -12.42
CA ASN A 220 1.24 -3.73 -12.98
C ASN A 220 0.10 -3.76 -11.92
N TRP A 221 -0.13 -2.65 -11.23
CA TRP A 221 -1.18 -2.55 -10.24
C TRP A 221 -2.35 -1.68 -10.71
N THR A 222 -3.55 -2.06 -10.29
CA THR A 222 -4.73 -1.20 -10.31
C THR A 222 -5.20 -1.00 -8.88
N VAL A 223 -5.29 0.26 -8.45
CA VAL A 223 -5.61 0.60 -7.05
C VAL A 223 -6.74 1.61 -7.01
N THR A 224 -7.83 1.27 -6.35
CA THR A 224 -8.90 2.20 -5.94
C THR A 224 -8.89 2.27 -4.42
N CYS A 225 -8.58 3.44 -3.86
CA CYS A 225 -8.42 3.59 -2.41
C CYS A 225 -8.77 5.00 -1.94
N GLY A 226 -8.90 5.19 -0.65
CA GLY A 226 -9.25 6.47 -0.03
C GLY A 226 -8.09 7.18 0.65
N ASP A 227 -6.84 6.81 0.34
CA ASP A 227 -5.60 7.47 0.80
C ASP A 227 -4.47 7.25 -0.21
N ASP A 228 -3.20 7.30 0.18
CA ASP A 228 -2.08 7.19 -0.76
C ASP A 228 -2.17 5.92 -1.62
N CYS A 229 -1.94 6.05 -2.93
CA CYS A 229 -1.87 4.88 -3.80
C CYS A 229 -0.64 4.05 -3.46
N ILE A 230 0.53 4.68 -3.50
CA ILE A 230 1.80 4.09 -3.05
C ILE A 230 2.57 5.17 -2.28
N SER A 231 3.02 4.83 -1.09
CA SER A 231 3.71 5.76 -0.20
C SER A 231 5.05 5.20 0.30
N ILE A 232 6.13 5.89 -0.03
CA ILE A 232 7.48 5.51 0.37
C ILE A 232 7.82 6.22 1.67
N LYS A 233 7.85 5.47 2.79
CA LYS A 233 8.16 6.00 4.12
C LYS A 233 9.66 5.94 4.42
N GLY A 234 10.05 6.47 5.58
CA GLY A 234 11.43 6.62 6.00
C GLY A 234 12.27 5.34 5.96
N ASN A 235 13.56 5.53 5.70
CA ASN A 235 14.58 4.50 5.58
C ASN A 235 14.28 3.46 4.49
N SER A 236 13.62 3.90 3.41
CA SER A 236 13.39 3.09 2.21
C SER A 236 14.32 3.56 1.08
N SER A 237 14.87 2.62 0.32
CA SER A 237 15.78 2.94 -0.78
C SER A 237 15.69 1.95 -1.94
N ASN A 238 16.08 2.40 -3.14
CA ASN A 238 16.04 1.61 -4.36
C ASN A 238 14.67 0.98 -4.59
N VAL A 239 13.65 1.83 -4.72
CA VAL A 239 12.26 1.41 -4.95
C VAL A 239 11.84 1.82 -6.36
N HIS A 240 11.42 0.87 -7.15
CA HIS A 240 10.94 1.07 -8.50
C HIS A 240 9.46 0.71 -8.62
N VAL A 241 8.65 1.71 -8.90
CA VAL A 241 7.20 1.58 -9.11
C VAL A 241 6.88 1.84 -10.57
N SER A 242 6.19 0.90 -11.24
CA SER A 242 5.88 1.06 -12.66
C SER A 242 4.54 0.46 -13.06
N ASN A 243 3.94 1.03 -14.12
CA ASN A 243 2.67 0.54 -14.70
C ASN A 243 1.55 0.47 -13.65
N VAL A 244 1.25 1.58 -12.99
CA VAL A 244 0.22 1.62 -11.93
C VAL A 244 -0.90 2.58 -12.32
N VAL A 245 -2.14 2.13 -12.12
CA VAL A 245 -3.34 2.96 -12.28
C VAL A 245 -3.98 3.17 -10.90
N CYS A 246 -4.13 4.43 -10.51
CA CYS A 246 -4.72 4.82 -9.22
C CYS A 246 -6.02 5.58 -9.41
N HIS A 247 -7.06 5.16 -8.71
CA HIS A 247 -8.36 5.83 -8.68
C HIS A 247 -8.68 6.35 -7.28
N GLU A 248 -9.23 7.56 -7.17
CA GLU A 248 -9.73 8.19 -5.93
C GLU A 248 -8.69 8.32 -4.81
N SER A 249 -7.41 8.18 -5.14
CA SER A 249 -6.30 8.01 -4.19
C SER A 249 -5.68 9.35 -3.73
N GLY A 250 -4.77 9.25 -2.75
CA GLY A 250 -3.84 10.32 -2.37
C GLY A 250 -2.76 10.58 -3.41
N GLY A 251 -2.43 9.59 -4.25
CA GLY A 251 -1.43 9.66 -5.31
C GLY A 251 -0.14 8.88 -5.01
N MET A 252 0.90 9.14 -5.83
CA MET A 252 2.26 8.65 -5.59
C MET A 252 2.97 9.53 -4.61
N CYS A 253 3.42 8.97 -3.50
CA CYS A 253 3.91 9.75 -2.37
C CYS A 253 5.29 9.29 -1.89
N VAL A 254 6.16 10.26 -1.58
CA VAL A 254 7.30 10.08 -0.68
C VAL A 254 6.94 10.74 0.65
N GLY A 255 6.80 9.93 1.69
CA GLY A 255 6.41 10.42 3.02
C GLY A 255 5.01 9.91 3.48
N SER A 256 4.49 10.40 4.61
CA SER A 256 5.08 11.47 5.43
C SER A 256 6.30 10.97 6.22
N ILE A 257 7.36 11.74 6.21
CA ILE A 257 8.64 11.43 6.85
C ILE A 257 9.15 12.62 7.67
N GLY A 258 10.11 12.35 8.57
CA GLY A 258 10.71 13.37 9.41
C GLY A 258 9.81 13.80 10.57
N LYS A 259 9.01 12.90 11.13
CA LYS A 259 8.12 13.20 12.26
C LYS A 259 8.88 13.46 13.55
N ASP A 260 9.92 12.67 13.79
CA ASP A 260 10.70 12.72 15.03
C ASP A 260 12.02 13.47 14.77
N ALA A 261 12.18 14.62 15.43
CA ALA A 261 13.40 15.43 15.30
C ALA A 261 14.67 14.70 15.78
N GLY A 262 14.55 13.73 16.70
CA GLY A 262 15.65 12.93 17.23
C GLY A 262 16.06 11.75 16.35
N THR A 263 15.22 11.38 15.38
CA THR A 263 15.43 10.21 14.51
C THR A 263 15.29 10.63 13.05
N PRO A 264 16.39 10.94 12.37
CA PRO A 264 16.35 11.33 10.95
C PRO A 264 15.80 10.22 10.07
N ASP A 265 14.96 10.58 9.09
CA ASP A 265 14.46 9.69 8.06
C ASP A 265 15.23 9.88 6.75
N PHE A 266 15.50 8.80 6.05
CA PHE A 266 16.21 8.81 4.78
C PHE A 266 15.41 8.10 3.70
N VAL A 267 15.29 8.72 2.52
CA VAL A 267 14.69 8.11 1.33
C VAL A 267 15.60 8.39 0.15
N ASP A 268 16.04 7.33 -0.51
CA ASP A 268 17.00 7.41 -1.62
C ASP A 268 16.59 6.53 -2.80
N ASP A 269 16.86 6.99 -4.03
CA ASP A 269 16.79 6.17 -5.25
C ASP A 269 15.38 5.63 -5.51
N ILE A 270 14.41 6.52 -5.69
CA ILE A 270 13.01 6.17 -5.93
C ILE A 270 12.62 6.51 -7.36
N VAL A 271 11.96 5.58 -8.04
CA VAL A 271 11.42 5.77 -9.38
C VAL A 271 9.94 5.44 -9.41
N PHE A 272 9.14 6.40 -9.90
CA PHE A 272 7.75 6.18 -10.31
C PHE A 272 7.68 6.39 -11.83
N ASP A 273 7.35 5.35 -12.59
CA ASP A 273 7.33 5.39 -14.06
C ASP A 273 6.04 4.79 -14.62
N ASN A 274 5.47 5.43 -15.62
CA ASN A 274 4.24 5.01 -16.28
C ASN A 274 3.06 4.85 -15.30
N ILE A 275 2.63 5.98 -14.74
CA ILE A 275 1.58 6.05 -13.73
C ILE A 275 0.37 6.79 -14.30
N THR A 276 -0.82 6.29 -14.05
CA THR A 276 -2.09 6.95 -14.37
C THR A 276 -2.88 7.23 -13.09
N LEU A 277 -3.30 8.48 -12.88
CA LEU A 277 -4.11 8.86 -11.72
C LEU A 277 -5.45 9.47 -12.16
N ILE A 278 -6.52 9.01 -11.56
CA ILE A 278 -7.89 9.43 -11.90
C ILE A 278 -8.59 9.86 -10.62
N HIS A 279 -9.12 11.10 -10.59
CA HIS A 279 -9.83 11.70 -9.45
C HIS A 279 -9.03 11.66 -8.13
N SER A 280 -7.72 11.68 -8.19
CA SER A 280 -6.84 11.58 -7.02
C SER A 280 -6.55 12.96 -6.40
N SER A 281 -6.03 12.96 -5.18
CA SER A 281 -5.65 14.23 -4.53
C SER A 281 -4.36 14.80 -5.12
N ASN A 282 -3.36 13.97 -5.34
CA ASN A 282 -2.07 14.35 -5.90
C ASN A 282 -1.64 13.37 -7.00
N ALA A 283 -0.71 13.77 -7.85
CA ALA A 283 -0.06 12.86 -8.80
C ALA A 283 1.35 12.50 -8.32
N ALA A 284 2.17 13.50 -7.99
CA ALA A 284 3.54 13.31 -7.54
C ALA A 284 3.77 14.18 -6.29
N TRP A 285 3.90 13.54 -5.12
CA TRP A 285 3.89 14.23 -3.85
C TRP A 285 5.07 13.86 -2.95
N ILE A 286 5.71 14.87 -2.36
CA ILE A 286 6.68 14.69 -1.26
C ILE A 286 6.14 15.44 -0.05
N LYS A 287 5.91 14.72 1.06
CA LYS A 287 5.33 15.26 2.29
C LYS A 287 6.21 14.99 3.49
N THR A 288 6.63 16.07 4.17
CA THR A 288 7.49 15.97 5.35
C THR A 288 6.89 16.71 6.53
N TYR A 289 7.33 16.37 7.73
CA TYR A 289 6.93 17.09 8.95
C TYR A 289 7.81 18.30 9.19
N PRO A 290 7.33 19.37 9.87
CA PRO A 290 8.08 20.58 10.11
C PRO A 290 9.24 20.41 11.11
N SER A 291 9.23 19.33 11.89
CA SER A 291 10.26 19.07 12.94
C SER A 291 11.40 18.17 12.46
N GLY A 292 11.28 17.59 11.27
CA GLY A 292 12.12 16.47 10.83
C GLY A 292 13.53 16.84 10.41
N GLY A 293 14.38 15.82 10.45
CA GLY A 293 15.71 15.78 9.86
C GLY A 293 15.87 14.58 8.93
N GLY A 294 16.98 14.54 8.20
CA GLY A 294 17.26 13.50 7.22
C GLY A 294 17.23 14.02 5.78
N HIS A 295 16.91 13.15 4.83
CA HIS A 295 16.81 13.58 3.44
C HIS A 295 15.85 12.74 2.59
N VAL A 296 15.39 13.36 1.51
CA VAL A 296 14.84 12.73 0.31
C VAL A 296 15.76 13.06 -0.85
N ARG A 297 16.31 12.05 -1.50
CA ARG A 297 17.28 12.25 -2.56
C ARG A 297 17.11 11.25 -3.71
N ASN A 298 17.43 11.75 -4.93
CA ASN A 298 17.38 10.94 -6.15
C ASN A 298 16.00 10.30 -6.38
N VAL A 299 14.99 11.15 -6.56
CA VAL A 299 13.61 10.73 -6.84
C VAL A 299 13.23 11.11 -8.26
N LEU A 300 12.74 10.17 -9.02
CA LEU A 300 12.25 10.37 -10.39
C LEU A 300 10.75 10.06 -10.47
N PHE A 301 9.96 11.07 -10.78
CA PHE A 301 8.58 10.95 -11.21
C PHE A 301 8.55 11.08 -12.74
N LYS A 302 8.18 10.02 -13.45
CA LYS A 302 8.28 9.97 -14.89
C LYS A 302 7.05 9.38 -15.57
N ASN A 303 6.70 9.91 -16.74
CA ASN A 303 5.59 9.41 -17.54
C ASN A 303 4.29 9.29 -16.73
N ILE A 304 3.91 10.38 -16.05
CA ILE A 304 2.70 10.40 -15.23
C ILE A 304 1.59 11.12 -15.98
N GLN A 305 0.46 10.44 -16.16
CA GLN A 305 -0.75 11.00 -16.72
C GLN A 305 -1.84 11.08 -15.64
N PHE A 306 -2.64 12.15 -15.66
CA PHE A 306 -3.69 12.29 -14.67
C PHE A 306 -4.93 13.00 -15.21
N THR A 307 -6.07 12.63 -14.62
CA THR A 307 -7.37 13.24 -14.95
C THR A 307 -8.06 13.69 -13.67
N ASP A 308 -8.42 14.99 -13.63
CA ASP A 308 -9.18 15.57 -12.53
C ASP A 308 -8.53 15.37 -11.15
N VAL A 309 -7.22 15.70 -11.05
CA VAL A 309 -6.41 15.61 -9.83
C VAL A 309 -6.41 16.97 -9.12
N ASN A 310 -6.54 16.98 -7.78
CA ASN A 310 -6.66 18.24 -7.04
C ASN A 310 -5.40 19.09 -7.15
N GLN A 311 -4.23 18.52 -6.89
CA GLN A 311 -2.95 19.21 -6.85
C GLN A 311 -1.85 18.31 -7.40
N PRO A 312 -1.60 18.33 -8.71
CA PRO A 312 -0.76 17.34 -9.38
C PRO A 312 0.63 17.16 -8.81
N ILE A 313 1.41 18.24 -8.74
CA ILE A 313 2.78 18.19 -8.21
C ILE A 313 2.84 18.97 -6.90
N TYR A 314 3.35 18.33 -5.85
CA TYR A 314 3.35 18.94 -4.53
C TYR A 314 4.57 18.56 -3.68
N ILE A 315 5.21 19.53 -3.07
CA ILE A 315 6.12 19.37 -1.95
C ILE A 315 5.53 20.12 -0.76
N SER A 316 5.31 19.43 0.36
CA SER A 316 4.86 20.01 1.63
C SER A 316 5.88 19.74 2.74
N PRO A 317 6.50 20.78 3.32
CA PRO A 317 7.47 20.63 4.41
C PRO A 317 6.82 20.60 5.80
N CYS A 318 5.50 20.69 5.89
CA CYS A 318 4.77 20.85 7.15
C CYS A 318 3.43 20.09 7.18
N ILE A 319 3.45 18.86 6.66
CA ILE A 319 2.24 18.05 6.57
C ILE A 319 1.57 17.87 7.95
N TYR A 320 0.25 17.87 7.99
CA TYR A 320 -0.65 17.78 9.14
C TYR A 320 -0.60 18.96 10.13
N SER A 321 0.51 19.67 10.25
CA SER A 321 0.58 20.86 11.10
C SER A 321 0.20 22.14 10.35
N TYR A 322 0.52 22.20 9.05
CA TYR A 322 0.31 23.32 8.15
C TYR A 322 0.86 24.66 8.68
N SER A 323 1.80 24.57 9.60
CA SER A 323 2.48 25.69 10.24
C SER A 323 3.96 25.37 10.44
N ASN A 324 4.78 26.39 10.66
CA ASN A 324 6.23 26.26 10.82
C ASN A 324 6.90 25.57 9.61
N CYS A 325 6.37 25.79 8.40
CA CYS A 325 6.81 25.12 7.19
C CYS A 325 8.29 25.36 6.89
N ASP A 326 8.82 26.51 7.27
CA ASP A 326 10.23 26.88 7.09
C ASP A 326 11.17 26.34 8.17
N ALA A 327 10.67 25.56 9.13
CA ALA A 327 11.48 25.00 10.21
C ALA A 327 11.99 23.58 9.94
N SER A 328 11.44 22.87 8.97
CA SER A 328 11.89 21.52 8.60
C SER A 328 13.35 21.51 8.17
N ARG A 329 14.16 20.64 8.75
CA ARG A 329 15.56 20.43 8.39
C ARG A 329 15.78 19.21 7.49
N LEU A 330 14.70 18.60 7.00
CA LEU A 330 14.78 17.50 6.08
C LEU A 330 15.15 18.02 4.70
N GLN A 331 16.31 17.61 4.19
CA GLN A 331 16.84 18.04 2.91
C GLN A 331 16.17 17.29 1.76
N ILE A 332 15.65 18.01 0.78
CA ILE A 332 15.14 17.44 -0.48
C ILE A 332 16.10 17.83 -1.60
N SER A 333 16.63 16.84 -2.32
CA SER A 333 17.56 17.10 -3.44
C SER A 333 17.44 16.08 -4.57
N ASP A 334 17.91 16.47 -5.74
CA ASP A 334 18.01 15.61 -6.92
C ASP A 334 16.66 14.96 -7.27
N VAL A 335 15.61 15.78 -7.34
CA VAL A 335 14.26 15.32 -7.69
C VAL A 335 13.92 15.79 -9.10
N ARG A 336 13.43 14.84 -9.92
CA ARG A 336 13.07 15.09 -11.30
C ARG A 336 11.63 14.73 -11.57
N TRP A 337 10.95 15.60 -12.31
CA TRP A 337 9.61 15.36 -12.88
C TRP A 337 9.74 15.42 -14.39
N GLU A 338 9.50 14.28 -15.06
CA GLU A 338 9.64 14.14 -16.50
C GLU A 338 8.34 13.64 -17.13
N ASN A 339 7.87 14.30 -18.18
CA ASN A 339 6.66 13.90 -18.93
C ASN A 339 5.43 13.81 -18.00
N ILE A 340 5.10 14.88 -17.31
CA ILE A 340 3.96 14.96 -16.39
C ILE A 340 2.85 15.74 -17.08
N SER A 341 1.68 15.10 -17.33
CA SER A 341 0.62 15.75 -18.09
C SER A 341 -0.77 15.35 -17.61
N GLY A 342 -1.74 16.24 -17.77
CA GLY A 342 -3.13 15.96 -17.46
C GLY A 342 -3.95 17.16 -17.05
N THR A 343 -5.13 16.89 -16.44
CA THR A 343 -6.06 17.91 -15.99
C THR A 343 -6.09 18.04 -14.47
N ALA A 344 -5.76 19.23 -13.97
CA ALA A 344 -5.95 19.60 -12.58
C ALA A 344 -7.40 20.03 -12.32
N ARG A 345 -7.95 19.63 -11.17
CA ARG A 345 -9.28 20.06 -10.74
C ARG A 345 -9.32 21.55 -10.42
N TYR A 346 -8.27 22.05 -9.81
CA TYR A 346 -8.11 23.42 -9.36
C TYR A 346 -6.97 24.14 -10.11
N ASN A 347 -6.72 25.39 -9.77
CA ASN A 347 -5.79 26.25 -10.51
C ASN A 347 -4.29 26.01 -10.20
N VAL A 348 -3.92 25.43 -9.05
CA VAL A 348 -2.52 25.16 -8.74
C VAL A 348 -2.07 23.82 -9.31
N GLY A 349 -1.28 23.85 -10.36
CA GLY A 349 -0.72 22.66 -11.00
C GLY A 349 0.52 22.12 -10.28
N ALA A 350 1.33 23.01 -9.72
CA ALA A 350 2.47 22.64 -8.88
C ALA A 350 2.61 23.57 -7.69
N GLY A 351 2.82 22.99 -6.51
CA GLY A 351 3.17 23.71 -5.28
C GLY A 351 4.47 23.16 -4.70
N ILE A 352 5.58 23.83 -5.03
CA ILE A 352 6.92 23.41 -4.60
C ILE A 352 7.33 24.24 -3.40
N HIS A 353 6.89 23.81 -2.22
CA HIS A 353 7.24 24.46 -0.97
C HIS A 353 8.38 23.74 -0.27
N CYS A 354 9.59 24.21 -0.45
CA CYS A 354 10.75 23.78 0.30
C CYS A 354 10.89 24.61 1.58
N SER A 355 11.46 24.03 2.64
CA SER A 355 11.72 24.76 3.89
C SER A 355 12.85 25.79 3.71
N ALA A 356 12.74 26.95 4.32
CA ALA A 356 13.84 27.92 4.37
C ALA A 356 15.06 27.40 5.16
N ALA A 357 14.85 26.55 6.16
CA ALA A 357 15.92 25.90 6.92
C ALA A 357 16.63 24.76 6.15
N ALA A 358 16.00 24.25 5.08
CA ALA A 358 16.54 23.19 4.20
C ALA A 358 16.06 23.46 2.75
N VAL A 359 16.68 24.42 2.11
CA VAL A 359 16.38 24.82 0.73
C VAL A 359 16.57 23.64 -0.22
N CYS A 360 15.57 23.31 -1.05
CA CYS A 360 15.68 22.19 -1.97
C CYS A 360 16.76 22.42 -3.02
N GLN A 361 17.51 21.38 -3.32
CA GLN A 361 18.65 21.41 -4.24
C GLN A 361 18.35 20.59 -5.49
N ASN A 362 18.82 21.08 -6.63
CA ASN A 362 18.82 20.35 -7.90
C ASN A 362 17.45 19.70 -8.26
N LEU A 363 16.39 20.54 -8.25
CA LEU A 363 15.07 20.14 -8.75
C LEU A 363 15.00 20.35 -10.26
N THR A 364 14.43 19.42 -11.00
CA THR A 364 14.31 19.48 -12.46
C THR A 364 12.90 19.11 -12.94
N PHE A 365 12.36 19.92 -13.85
CA PHE A 365 11.04 19.73 -14.44
C PHE A 365 11.19 19.72 -15.97
N GLU A 366 10.82 18.62 -16.61
CA GLU A 366 10.91 18.43 -18.04
C GLU A 366 9.57 17.99 -18.63
N ASN A 367 9.10 18.63 -19.67
CA ASN A 367 7.84 18.31 -20.35
C ASN A 367 6.63 18.26 -19.37
N ILE A 368 6.37 19.37 -18.70
CA ILE A 368 5.24 19.54 -17.79
C ILE A 368 4.08 20.19 -18.54
N ASP A 369 3.00 19.46 -18.81
CA ASP A 369 1.78 19.94 -19.49
C ASP A 369 0.54 19.74 -18.60
N ILE A 370 0.29 20.68 -17.69
CA ILE A 370 -0.82 20.66 -16.76
C ILE A 370 -1.87 21.66 -17.23
N LYS A 371 -3.12 21.22 -17.42
CA LYS A 371 -4.25 22.05 -17.77
C LYS A 371 -5.27 22.06 -16.64
N GLN A 372 -5.83 23.21 -16.35
CA GLN A 372 -6.93 23.29 -15.41
C GLN A 372 -8.22 22.84 -16.10
N LYS A 373 -9.04 22.05 -15.40
CA LYS A 373 -10.26 21.43 -15.94
C LYS A 373 -11.26 22.40 -16.58
N SER A 374 -11.40 23.61 -16.06
CA SER A 374 -12.27 24.65 -16.62
C SER A 374 -11.64 25.49 -17.72
N GLY A 375 -10.36 25.29 -18.03
CA GLY A 375 -9.60 26.07 -18.99
C GLY A 375 -8.98 27.37 -18.40
N ALA A 376 -9.07 27.57 -17.08
CA ALA A 376 -8.40 28.70 -16.43
C ALA A 376 -6.88 28.55 -16.45
N ALA A 377 -6.16 29.63 -16.21
CA ALA A 377 -4.71 29.64 -16.12
C ALA A 377 -4.24 28.76 -14.94
N VAL A 378 -3.18 27.98 -15.19
CA VAL A 378 -2.54 27.17 -14.16
C VAL A 378 -1.46 27.97 -13.46
N GLU A 379 -1.42 27.89 -12.15
CA GLU A 379 -0.41 28.50 -11.31
C GLU A 379 0.66 27.49 -10.87
N TYR A 380 1.92 27.93 -10.86
CA TYR A 380 3.05 27.19 -10.33
C TYR A 380 3.66 27.99 -9.18
N LEU A 381 3.43 27.53 -7.95
CA LEU A 381 3.88 28.20 -6.75
C LEU A 381 5.20 27.58 -6.28
N CYS A 382 6.21 28.42 -6.03
CA CYS A 382 7.55 27.97 -5.68
C CYS A 382 8.10 28.77 -4.50
N SER A 383 8.71 28.08 -3.53
CA SER A 383 9.43 28.72 -2.42
C SER A 383 10.68 27.93 -2.05
N ASN A 384 11.77 28.62 -1.78
CA ASN A 384 13.03 28.07 -1.25
C ASN A 384 13.66 26.98 -2.12
N ILE A 385 13.74 27.19 -3.43
CA ILE A 385 14.41 26.32 -4.41
C ILE A 385 15.74 26.95 -4.79
N ALA A 386 16.87 26.27 -4.59
CA ALA A 386 18.21 26.83 -4.89
C ALA A 386 18.44 27.11 -6.37
N ASN A 387 17.95 26.22 -7.24
CA ASN A 387 18.08 26.33 -8.69
C ASN A 387 16.79 26.80 -9.40
N GLN A 388 15.94 27.59 -8.77
CA GLN A 388 14.61 27.94 -9.28
C GLN A 388 14.62 28.44 -10.73
N LYS A 389 15.59 29.26 -11.10
CA LYS A 389 15.69 29.85 -12.47
C LYS A 389 16.06 28.81 -13.54
N THR A 390 16.66 27.72 -13.16
CA THR A 390 17.16 26.67 -14.06
C THR A 390 16.47 25.34 -13.86
N SER A 391 15.42 25.28 -13.02
CA SER A 391 14.69 24.06 -12.72
C SER A 391 13.84 23.55 -13.89
N GLY A 392 13.51 24.42 -14.84
CA GLY A 392 12.58 24.10 -15.94
C GLY A 392 11.11 24.42 -15.64
N LEU A 393 10.76 24.82 -14.40
CA LEU A 393 9.41 25.22 -14.02
C LEU A 393 9.29 26.76 -13.99
N ALA A 394 8.37 27.34 -14.76
CA ALA A 394 8.07 28.74 -14.77
C ALA A 394 7.15 29.12 -13.59
N CYS A 395 7.75 29.39 -12.42
CA CYS A 395 6.98 29.76 -11.22
C CYS A 395 6.21 31.06 -11.41
N THR A 396 4.92 31.06 -11.11
CA THR A 396 4.01 32.20 -11.23
C THR A 396 3.82 32.97 -9.92
N GLY A 397 4.21 32.39 -8.79
CA GLY A 397 4.09 32.95 -7.44
C GLY A 397 4.86 32.17 -6.40
N SER A 398 4.75 32.60 -5.15
CA SER A 398 5.35 31.93 -4.00
C SER A 398 4.30 31.10 -3.24
N CYS A 399 4.72 30.00 -2.61
CA CYS A 399 3.87 29.26 -1.70
C CYS A 399 3.56 30.10 -0.45
N PRO A 400 2.35 30.02 0.12
CA PRO A 400 2.04 30.68 1.39
C PRO A 400 2.90 30.11 2.53
N GLY A 401 3.35 30.96 3.45
CA GLY A 401 4.25 30.57 4.55
C GLY A 401 3.65 29.55 5.53
N ASN A 402 2.34 29.62 5.75
CA ASN A 402 1.57 28.56 6.39
C ASN A 402 0.74 27.88 5.31
N GLN A 403 0.99 26.62 5.08
CA GLN A 403 0.49 25.94 3.90
C GLN A 403 -0.77 25.13 4.23
N PRO A 404 -1.92 25.46 3.66
CA PRO A 404 -3.10 24.61 3.78
C PRO A 404 -2.84 23.23 3.14
N GLN A 405 -3.61 22.22 3.54
CA GLN A 405 -3.53 20.88 2.95
C GLN A 405 -3.69 20.92 1.42
N GLN A 406 -4.44 21.88 0.92
CA GLN A 406 -4.58 22.16 -0.50
C GLN A 406 -4.30 23.63 -0.74
N LEU A 407 -3.41 23.91 -1.67
CA LEU A 407 -3.07 25.31 -2.08
C LEU A 407 -4.11 25.90 -3.00
N ASN A 408 -5.08 25.14 -3.42
CA ASN A 408 -6.04 25.50 -4.45
C ASN A 408 -7.16 26.40 -3.92
N HIS A 409 -7.35 27.48 -4.60
CA HIS A 409 -8.48 28.35 -4.43
C HIS A 409 -9.32 28.30 -5.71
N ASN A 410 -10.39 27.46 -5.72
CA ASN A 410 -11.47 27.37 -6.73
C ASN A 410 -11.07 27.28 -8.19
#